data_cd8956a1a0e60cbb15815e8238bde356
#
_entry.id   cd8956a1a0e60cbb15815e8238bde356
#
_cell.length_a   1.000
_cell.length_b   1.000
_cell.length_c   1.000
_cell.angle_alpha   90.00
_cell.angle_beta   90.00
_cell.angle_gamma   90.00
#
_symmetry.space_group_name_H-M   'P 1'
#
loop_
_entity.id
_entity.type
_entity.pdbx_description
1 polymer ?
#
loop_
_entity_poly.entity_id
_entity_poly.type
_entity_poly.pdbx_seq_one_letter_code
_entity_poly.pdbx_strand_id
1 'polypeptide(L)'
;MSYNITVDGGTSVRLPTAGKYCDRDIVVTATGGGSVSEPATISGTNLHNTETDIPNTYLSGAAVVAYNGWTTTDFIPVEEGKFYLVYSTSAIDSKYCSKFDANKENAKALSGTINCTAKNKPLFIKGHDGYFRFSGTNAQINSLEFYEVINFDWKV
;
A
#
# COMPACT_ATOMS: atom_id res chain seq x y z
N MET A 1 -5.02 -23.05 4.37
CA MET A 1 -5.84 -22.00 5.01
C MET A 1 -5.75 -20.76 4.16
N SER A 2 -6.81 -20.02 4.03
CA SER A 2 -6.82 -18.73 3.33
C SER A 2 -7.18 -17.67 4.35
N TYR A 3 -6.48 -16.56 4.29
CA TYR A 3 -6.79 -15.38 5.10
C TYR A 3 -7.72 -14.49 4.30
N ASN A 4 -8.78 -14.02 4.93
CA ASN A 4 -9.66 -13.02 4.35
C ASN A 4 -9.33 -11.68 4.99
N ILE A 5 -8.92 -10.74 4.18
CA ILE A 5 -8.83 -9.34 4.59
C ILE A 5 -10.14 -8.68 4.16
N THR A 6 -10.91 -8.23 5.10
CA THR A 6 -12.15 -7.50 4.81
C THR A 6 -11.84 -6.01 4.81
N VAL A 7 -12.00 -5.40 3.66
CA VAL A 7 -11.97 -3.93 3.53
C VAL A 7 -13.30 -3.39 4.06
N ASP A 8 -13.27 -2.33 4.83
CA ASP A 8 -14.46 -1.67 5.30
C ASP A 8 -15.30 -1.24 4.10
N GLY A 9 -16.57 -1.69 4.06
CA GLY A 9 -17.42 -1.58 2.87
C GLY A 9 -17.70 -2.92 2.15
N GLY A 10 -17.23 -4.03 2.70
CA GLY A 10 -17.73 -5.36 2.34
C GLY A 10 -16.99 -6.10 1.24
N THR A 11 -15.82 -5.66 0.81
CA THR A 11 -15.02 -6.43 -0.14
C THR A 11 -13.98 -7.27 0.60
N SER A 12 -14.17 -8.57 0.64
CA SER A 12 -13.16 -9.50 1.16
C SER A 12 -12.11 -9.79 0.09
N VAL A 13 -10.85 -9.59 0.44
CA VAL A 13 -9.71 -10.05 -0.37
C VAL A 13 -9.20 -11.35 0.22
N ARG A 14 -9.25 -12.41 -0.57
CA ARG A 14 -8.73 -13.70 -0.19
C ARG A 14 -7.25 -13.79 -0.52
N LEU A 15 -6.40 -13.90 0.49
CA LEU A 15 -4.99 -14.19 0.31
C LEU A 15 -4.80 -15.70 0.20
N PRO A 16 -4.02 -16.21 -0.76
CA PRO A 16 -3.69 -17.62 -0.82
C PRO A 16 -2.88 -18.05 0.41
N THR A 17 -2.85 -19.36 0.66
CA THR A 17 -2.34 -19.99 1.89
C THR A 17 -0.84 -19.80 2.11
N ALA A 18 -0.08 -19.53 1.08
CA ALA A 18 1.33 -19.16 1.10
C ALA A 18 1.67 -18.45 -0.21
N GLY A 19 2.49 -17.44 -0.17
CA GLY A 19 2.91 -16.71 -1.37
C GLY A 19 3.73 -15.47 -1.05
N LYS A 20 4.38 -14.97 -2.08
CA LYS A 20 5.00 -13.65 -2.03
C LYS A 20 4.01 -12.64 -2.56
N TYR A 21 3.72 -11.63 -1.76
CA TYR A 21 2.83 -10.56 -2.12
C TYR A 21 3.64 -9.30 -2.37
N CYS A 22 3.70 -8.89 -3.60
CA CYS A 22 4.15 -7.61 -4.15
C CYS A 22 5.43 -7.00 -3.57
N ASP A 23 5.77 -7.25 -2.33
CA ASP A 23 7.06 -6.95 -1.74
C ASP A 23 7.77 -8.27 -1.44
N ARG A 24 9.02 -8.38 -1.88
CA ARG A 24 9.80 -9.62 -1.76
C ARG A 24 10.04 -10.06 -0.32
N ASP A 25 9.80 -9.18 0.63
CA ASP A 25 10.06 -9.40 2.04
C ASP A 25 8.82 -9.86 2.81
N ILE A 26 7.65 -9.94 2.17
CA ILE A 26 6.43 -10.40 2.82
C ILE A 26 6.14 -11.84 2.39
N VAL A 27 6.45 -12.76 3.26
CA VAL A 27 6.05 -14.16 3.12
C VAL A 27 4.90 -14.43 4.09
N VAL A 28 3.71 -14.63 3.56
CA VAL A 28 2.61 -15.14 4.37
C VAL A 28 2.78 -16.63 4.54
N THR A 29 3.15 -17.05 5.73
CA THR A 29 3.23 -18.46 6.07
C THR A 29 1.96 -18.85 6.80
N ALA A 30 1.18 -19.76 6.22
CA ALA A 30 0.10 -20.39 6.96
C ALA A 30 0.72 -21.37 7.94
N THR A 31 0.69 -21.06 9.22
CA THR A 31 0.96 -22.08 10.25
C THR A 31 -0.27 -22.97 10.38
N GLY A 32 -0.10 -24.26 10.05
CA GLY A 32 -1.18 -25.23 10.13
C GLY A 32 -1.71 -25.43 11.53
N GLY A 33 -3.01 -25.60 11.67
CA GLY A 33 -3.64 -26.29 12.78
C GLY A 33 -3.92 -25.51 14.06
N GLY A 34 -3.78 -24.19 14.06
CA GLY A 34 -4.25 -23.35 15.17
C GLY A 34 -5.69 -22.89 14.98
N SER A 35 -6.41 -22.71 16.08
CA SER A 35 -7.70 -22.01 16.07
C SER A 35 -7.57 -20.70 15.31
N VAL A 36 -8.52 -20.44 14.43
CA VAL A 36 -8.57 -19.21 13.65
C VAL A 36 -8.65 -18.05 14.63
N SER A 37 -7.56 -17.34 14.82
CA SER A 37 -7.59 -16.02 15.40
C SER A 37 -8.45 -15.12 14.50
N GLU A 38 -9.03 -14.10 15.07
CA GLU A 38 -9.83 -13.09 14.38
C GLU A 38 -9.29 -12.77 12.98
N PRO A 39 -10.16 -12.64 11.97
CA PRO A 39 -9.69 -12.28 10.63
C PRO A 39 -8.93 -10.97 10.69
N ALA A 40 -7.83 -10.88 9.96
CA ALA A 40 -7.13 -9.61 9.80
C ALA A 40 -8.11 -8.57 9.26
N THR A 41 -8.21 -7.45 9.94
CA THR A 41 -9.07 -6.35 9.55
C THR A 41 -8.21 -5.15 9.14
N ILE A 42 -8.73 -4.32 8.29
CA ILE A 42 -8.11 -3.05 7.98
C ILE A 42 -8.84 -1.95 8.75
N SER A 43 -8.13 -0.87 9.07
CA SER A 43 -8.77 0.31 9.64
C SER A 43 -9.77 0.88 8.64
N GLY A 44 -10.92 1.34 9.12
CA GLY A 44 -11.94 1.97 8.28
C GLY A 44 -11.52 3.33 7.68
N THR A 45 -10.33 3.83 8.03
CA THR A 45 -9.85 5.14 7.60
C THR A 45 -8.88 4.98 6.43
N ASN A 46 -9.24 5.53 5.28
CA ASN A 46 -8.30 5.70 4.18
C ASN A 46 -7.27 6.76 4.56
N LEU A 47 -6.00 6.38 4.62
CA LEU A 47 -4.91 7.30 4.96
C LEU A 47 -4.50 8.19 3.79
N HIS A 48 -4.89 7.84 2.56
CA HIS A 48 -4.74 8.70 1.40
C HIS A 48 -5.84 9.75 1.37
N ASN A 49 -5.44 11.01 1.29
CA ASN A 49 -6.35 12.15 1.18
C ASN A 49 -6.18 12.83 -0.18
N THR A 50 -7.15 12.66 -1.05
CA THR A 50 -7.14 13.23 -2.40
C THR A 50 -7.16 14.75 -2.44
N GLU A 51 -7.60 15.42 -1.37
CA GLU A 51 -7.64 16.89 -1.31
C GLU A 51 -6.25 17.51 -1.18
N THR A 52 -5.27 16.74 -0.72
CA THR A 52 -3.88 17.19 -0.54
C THR A 52 -2.96 16.77 -1.67
N ASP A 53 -3.47 16.04 -2.64
CA ASP A 53 -2.71 15.57 -3.79
C ASP A 53 -2.23 16.73 -4.68
N ILE A 54 -1.10 16.51 -5.34
CA ILE A 54 -0.46 17.50 -6.21
C ILE A 54 -0.75 17.14 -7.67
N PRO A 55 -1.73 17.79 -8.30
CA PRO A 55 -2.11 17.47 -9.68
C PRO A 55 -1.03 17.92 -10.68
N ASN A 56 -1.05 17.31 -11.86
CA ASN A 56 -0.13 17.57 -12.96
C ASN A 56 1.34 17.41 -12.59
N THR A 57 1.63 16.37 -11.79
CA THR A 57 2.98 16.06 -11.35
C THR A 57 3.23 14.55 -11.31
N TYR A 58 4.50 14.17 -11.39
CA TYR A 58 4.95 12.83 -11.03
C TYR A 58 6.17 12.88 -10.12
N LEU A 59 6.43 11.78 -9.43
CA LEU A 59 7.56 11.62 -8.53
C LEU A 59 8.78 11.08 -9.30
N SER A 60 9.89 11.81 -9.24
CA SER A 60 11.19 11.35 -9.73
C SER A 60 12.16 11.26 -8.53
N GLY A 61 12.21 10.10 -7.90
CA GLY A 61 12.90 9.94 -6.62
C GLY A 61 12.24 10.76 -5.52
N ALA A 62 12.91 11.82 -5.04
CA ALA A 62 12.36 12.78 -4.08
C ALA A 62 11.65 13.96 -4.75
N ALA A 63 11.97 14.25 -6.01
CA ALA A 63 11.50 15.44 -6.69
C ALA A 63 10.08 15.27 -7.24
N VAL A 64 9.25 16.27 -7.04
CA VAL A 64 7.95 16.41 -7.70
C VAL A 64 8.16 17.21 -8.97
N VAL A 65 7.89 16.58 -10.11
CA VAL A 65 8.14 17.14 -11.44
C VAL A 65 6.82 17.36 -12.17
N ALA A 66 6.69 18.48 -12.87
CA ALA A 66 5.48 18.79 -13.63
C ALA A 66 5.25 17.78 -14.76
N TYR A 67 4.05 17.21 -14.81
CA TYR A 67 3.65 16.26 -15.85
C TYR A 67 2.13 16.18 -15.97
N ASN A 68 1.60 16.67 -17.07
CA ASN A 68 0.16 16.76 -17.28
C ASN A 68 -0.52 15.40 -17.30
N GLY A 69 -1.70 15.30 -16.68
CA GLY A 69 -2.51 14.08 -16.63
C GLY A 69 -2.09 13.07 -15.55
N TRP A 70 -1.10 13.42 -14.74
CA TRP A 70 -0.65 12.63 -13.60
C TRP A 70 -0.89 13.40 -12.29
N THR A 71 -0.90 12.67 -11.21
CA THR A 71 -1.03 13.21 -9.85
C THR A 71 -0.02 12.52 -8.94
N THR A 72 0.54 13.27 -8.02
CA THR A 72 1.37 12.77 -6.94
C THR A 72 0.63 12.93 -5.62
N THR A 73 0.58 11.88 -4.80
CA THR A 73 -0.03 11.97 -3.47
C THR A 73 0.75 12.94 -2.58
N ASP A 74 0.11 13.47 -1.57
CA ASP A 74 0.85 14.02 -0.44
C ASP A 74 1.56 12.89 0.32
N PHE A 75 2.26 13.21 1.39
CA PHE A 75 2.96 12.28 2.25
C PHE A 75 1.95 11.46 3.07
N ILE A 76 1.86 10.16 2.79
CA ILE A 76 1.00 9.23 3.53
C ILE A 76 1.79 8.68 4.71
N PRO A 77 1.40 8.98 5.95
CA PRO A 77 2.16 8.59 7.13
C PRO A 77 2.09 7.08 7.37
N VAL A 78 3.21 6.50 7.74
CA VAL A 78 3.32 5.09 8.13
C VAL A 78 4.26 4.94 9.31
N GLU A 79 4.15 3.81 10.02
CA GLU A 79 4.89 3.53 11.23
C GLU A 79 5.63 2.20 11.14
N GLU A 80 6.80 2.13 11.75
CA GLU A 80 7.54 0.88 11.89
C GLU A 80 6.73 -0.18 12.64
N GLY A 81 6.78 -1.41 12.18
CA GLY A 81 6.07 -2.53 12.77
C GLY A 81 4.60 -2.68 12.37
N LYS A 82 4.03 -1.70 11.68
CA LYS A 82 2.68 -1.78 11.11
C LYS A 82 2.70 -2.28 9.67
N PHE A 83 1.55 -2.77 9.22
CA PHE A 83 1.34 -3.21 7.84
C PHE A 83 0.17 -2.45 7.22
N TYR A 84 0.26 -2.26 5.92
CA TYR A 84 -0.71 -1.47 5.17
C TYR A 84 -1.16 -2.21 3.93
N LEU A 85 -2.41 -2.01 3.56
CA LEU A 85 -3.01 -2.49 2.34
C LEU A 85 -3.21 -1.31 1.40
N VAL A 86 -2.69 -1.45 0.18
CA VAL A 86 -2.76 -0.39 -0.84
C VAL A 86 -3.35 -0.96 -2.11
N TYR A 87 -4.31 -0.28 -2.71
CA TYR A 87 -4.83 -0.64 -4.01
C TYR A 87 -5.38 0.57 -4.77
N SER A 88 -5.43 0.44 -6.08
CA SER A 88 -6.00 1.40 -7.00
C SER A 88 -6.71 0.66 -8.15
N THR A 89 -7.28 1.38 -9.09
CA THR A 89 -7.97 0.78 -10.25
C THR A 89 -7.04 0.00 -11.17
N SER A 90 -5.75 0.35 -11.20
CA SER A 90 -4.75 -0.32 -12.02
C SER A 90 -3.36 -0.25 -11.38
N ALA A 91 -2.41 -1.02 -11.90
CA ALA A 91 -1.06 -1.08 -11.40
C ALA A 91 -0.36 0.29 -11.46
N ILE A 92 0.26 0.68 -10.36
CA ILE A 92 1.13 1.85 -10.28
C ILE A 92 2.57 1.37 -10.42
N ASP A 93 3.36 2.00 -11.29
CA ASP A 93 4.76 1.65 -11.49
C ASP A 93 5.60 2.13 -10.29
N SER A 94 6.31 1.21 -9.67
CA SER A 94 7.12 1.47 -8.47
C SER A 94 8.22 2.52 -8.65
N LYS A 95 8.68 2.76 -9.88
CA LYS A 95 9.68 3.80 -10.15
C LYS A 95 9.16 5.21 -9.86
N TYR A 96 7.84 5.37 -9.79
CA TYR A 96 7.17 6.62 -9.45
C TYR A 96 6.61 6.61 -8.01
N CYS A 97 7.10 5.71 -7.19
CA CYS A 97 6.71 5.58 -5.79
C CYS A 97 7.96 5.58 -4.91
N SER A 98 7.91 6.31 -3.82
CA SER A 98 9.04 6.44 -2.91
C SER A 98 8.61 6.37 -1.46
N LYS A 99 9.48 5.84 -0.62
CA LYS A 99 9.42 5.97 0.82
C LYS A 99 10.35 7.08 1.29
N PHE A 100 9.95 7.78 2.32
CA PHE A 100 10.66 8.88 2.94
C PHE A 100 10.80 8.62 4.43
N ASP A 101 11.83 9.16 5.05
CA ASP A 101 11.98 9.14 6.51
C ASP A 101 10.99 10.08 7.22
N ALA A 102 11.06 10.11 8.55
CA ALA A 102 10.19 10.95 9.38
C ALA A 102 10.36 12.47 9.14
N ASN A 103 11.47 12.89 8.55
CA ASN A 103 11.72 14.28 8.18
C ASN A 103 11.24 14.62 6.76
N LYS A 104 10.60 13.65 6.06
CA LYS A 104 10.21 13.75 4.65
C LYS A 104 11.40 13.87 3.69
N GLU A 105 12.53 13.32 4.10
CA GLU A 105 13.81 13.32 3.38
C GLU A 105 14.21 11.88 3.00
N ASN A 106 15.42 11.73 2.46
CA ASN A 106 16.03 10.42 2.15
C ASN A 106 15.14 9.48 1.33
N ALA A 107 14.53 10.03 0.28
CA ALA A 107 13.67 9.28 -0.61
C ALA A 107 14.36 8.04 -1.18
N LYS A 108 13.69 6.90 -1.08
CA LYS A 108 14.10 5.63 -1.72
C LYS A 108 12.97 5.12 -2.58
N ALA A 109 13.26 4.93 -3.87
CA ALA A 109 12.29 4.33 -4.77
C ALA A 109 11.87 2.95 -4.26
N LEU A 110 10.61 2.61 -4.40
CA LEU A 110 10.12 1.27 -4.13
C LEU A 110 10.61 0.36 -5.26
N SER A 111 11.29 -0.73 -4.91
CA SER A 111 11.86 -1.65 -5.89
C SER A 111 10.80 -2.62 -6.44
N GLY A 112 10.81 -2.82 -7.74
CA GLY A 112 9.87 -3.71 -8.42
C GLY A 112 8.57 -3.01 -8.83
N THR A 113 7.78 -3.62 -9.68
CA THR A 113 6.48 -3.09 -10.08
C THR A 113 5.50 -3.30 -8.94
N ILE A 114 4.94 -2.23 -8.44
CA ILE A 114 3.81 -2.31 -7.52
C ILE A 114 2.57 -2.63 -8.35
N ASN A 115 2.27 -3.90 -8.45
CA ASN A 115 1.02 -4.34 -9.05
C ASN A 115 -0.15 -4.10 -8.07
N CYS A 116 -0.34 -2.85 -7.67
CA CYS A 116 -1.60 -2.44 -7.08
C CYS A 116 -2.65 -2.48 -8.19
N THR A 117 -2.99 -3.68 -8.57
CA THR A 117 -4.08 -3.88 -9.49
C THR A 117 -5.38 -3.74 -8.75
N ALA A 118 -6.46 -3.71 -9.51
CA ALA A 118 -7.82 -3.73 -9.03
C ALA A 118 -7.97 -4.42 -7.67
N LYS A 119 -9.01 -4.12 -6.94
CA LYS A 119 -9.32 -4.61 -5.58
C LYS A 119 -9.03 -6.09 -5.27
N ASN A 120 -8.83 -6.91 -6.30
CA ASN A 120 -8.49 -8.33 -6.18
C ASN A 120 -6.98 -8.64 -6.04
N LYS A 121 -6.11 -7.65 -6.22
CA LYS A 121 -4.65 -7.79 -6.06
C LYS A 121 -4.05 -6.58 -5.32
N PRO A 122 -4.41 -6.36 -4.07
CA PRO A 122 -3.84 -5.26 -3.32
C PRO A 122 -2.34 -5.46 -3.07
N LEU A 123 -1.62 -4.38 -2.95
CA LEU A 123 -0.27 -4.37 -2.42
C LEU A 123 -0.35 -4.45 -0.89
N PHE A 124 0.40 -5.37 -0.32
CA PHE A 124 0.60 -5.46 1.11
C PHE A 124 2.02 -4.99 1.43
N ILE A 125 2.16 -3.93 2.21
CA ILE A 125 3.42 -3.24 2.43
C ILE A 125 3.71 -3.09 3.91
N LYS A 126 4.97 -3.33 4.31
CA LYS A 126 5.44 -3.08 5.66
C LYS A 126 5.72 -1.59 5.85
N GLY A 127 5.25 -1.05 6.96
CA GLY A 127 5.53 0.30 7.37
C GLY A 127 6.99 0.50 7.81
N HIS A 128 7.38 1.75 7.88
CA HIS A 128 8.63 2.24 8.45
C HIS A 128 8.33 3.58 9.14
N ASP A 129 9.23 4.09 9.93
CA ASP A 129 9.04 5.41 10.51
C ASP A 129 9.20 6.49 9.43
N GLY A 130 8.08 6.98 8.91
CA GLY A 130 8.09 7.97 7.85
C GLY A 130 6.83 7.98 6.97
N TYR A 131 7.06 8.07 5.67
CA TYR A 131 5.97 8.31 4.71
C TYR A 131 6.16 7.51 3.44
N PHE A 132 5.04 7.21 2.78
CA PHE A 132 5.02 6.83 1.38
C PHE A 132 4.45 7.97 0.52
N ARG A 133 4.91 8.03 -0.72
CA ARG A 133 4.29 8.81 -1.78
C ARG A 133 4.19 7.98 -3.04
N PHE A 134 3.10 8.18 -3.75
CA PHE A 134 2.80 7.50 -5.00
C PHE A 134 2.54 8.52 -6.08
N SER A 135 2.89 8.23 -7.31
CA SER A 135 2.38 8.95 -8.46
C SER A 135 1.98 8.02 -9.60
N GLY A 136 1.02 8.48 -10.33
CA GLY A 136 0.41 7.75 -11.42
C GLY A 136 -0.54 8.64 -12.20
N THR A 137 -1.27 8.07 -13.12
CA THR A 137 -2.34 8.80 -13.82
C THR A 137 -3.37 9.30 -12.82
N ASN A 138 -4.10 10.35 -13.18
CA ASN A 138 -5.16 10.90 -12.34
C ASN A 138 -6.15 9.81 -11.89
N ALA A 139 -6.52 8.90 -12.79
CA ALA A 139 -7.44 7.80 -12.45
C ALA A 139 -6.85 6.82 -11.42
N GLN A 140 -5.56 6.52 -11.51
CA GLN A 140 -4.88 5.66 -10.54
C GLN A 140 -4.84 6.29 -9.16
N ILE A 141 -4.44 7.54 -9.07
CA ILE A 141 -4.28 8.22 -7.78
C ILE A 141 -5.64 8.58 -7.17
N ASN A 142 -6.60 9.07 -7.94
CA ASN A 142 -7.94 9.35 -7.42
C ASN A 142 -8.66 8.10 -6.86
N SER A 143 -8.26 6.93 -7.30
CA SER A 143 -8.80 5.64 -6.82
C SER A 143 -7.88 4.93 -5.84
N LEU A 144 -6.77 5.54 -5.44
CA LEU A 144 -5.83 4.95 -4.50
C LEU A 144 -6.45 4.90 -3.11
N GLU A 145 -6.46 3.72 -2.53
CA GLU A 145 -6.88 3.49 -1.17
C GLU A 145 -5.70 2.91 -0.38
N PHE A 146 -5.49 3.45 0.82
CA PHE A 146 -4.37 3.11 1.69
C PHE A 146 -4.86 2.93 3.12
N TYR A 147 -4.83 1.70 3.63
CA TYR A 147 -5.37 1.34 4.93
C TYR A 147 -4.32 0.68 5.83
N GLU A 148 -4.36 0.98 7.11
CA GLU A 148 -3.63 0.21 8.11
C GLU A 148 -4.31 -1.15 8.31
N VAL A 149 -3.52 -2.21 8.33
CA VAL A 149 -4.00 -3.56 8.66
C VAL A 149 -3.88 -3.76 10.16
N ILE A 150 -5.00 -3.96 10.81
CA ILE A 150 -5.10 -4.19 12.25
C ILE A 150 -5.42 -5.67 12.53
N ASN A 151 -5.10 -6.13 13.73
CA ASN A 151 -5.33 -7.52 14.16
C ASN A 151 -4.65 -8.58 13.24
N PHE A 152 -3.50 -8.22 12.66
CA PHE A 152 -2.73 -9.14 11.86
C PHE A 152 -1.52 -9.63 12.65
N ASP A 153 -1.50 -10.91 12.98
CA ASP A 153 -0.38 -11.55 13.69
C ASP A 153 0.56 -12.19 12.67
N TRP A 154 1.68 -11.56 12.42
CA TRP A 154 2.77 -12.13 11.63
C TRP A 154 3.59 -13.07 12.49
N LYS A 155 3.43 -14.34 12.25
CA LYS A 155 4.44 -15.32 12.69
C LYS A 155 5.38 -15.59 11.53
N VAL A 156 6.55 -15.04 11.63
CA VAL A 156 7.66 -15.32 10.73
C VAL A 156 8.17 -16.73 10.95
#